data_a50aed90c29fd4895e1e20dddedc56e4
#
_entry.id   a50aed90c29fd4895e1e20dddedc56e4
#
_cell.length_a   1.000
_cell.length_b   1.000
_cell.length_c   1.000
_cell.angle_alpha   90.00
_cell.angle_beta   90.00
_cell.angle_gamma   90.00
#
_symmetry.space_group_name_H-M   'P 1'
#
loop_
_entity.id
_entity.type
_entity.pdbx_description
1 polymer ?
#
loop_
_entity_poly.entity_id
_entity_poly.type
_entity_poly.pdbx_seq_one_letter_code
_entity_poly.pdbx_strand_id
1 'polypeptide(L)'
;RLMRHYYTEPDPQLNNRKIFWPRGWVVGGSSTVNGMLWVHGTPKVYDAWSEDGCPGWAYADVLPWLKKIEDFPTGDSAYRGQGGPVTITEFKPVDAMPDAFVNGIAQAGIAPKVKDFNAGGFGASYTQLNTRNGVRCNTRMAYLDDAVTRPNFTLKSNALVTRVVLEGKKAVAVRVRIQSKSAAIQEGEFKARREIILSGGAFNTPQLLELSGIGRTDVLDRAGVPVLHALPMV
;
A
#
# COMPACT_ATOMS: atom_id res chain seq x y z
N ARG A 1 12.40 -9.54 13.23
CA ARG A 1 11.91 -8.14 13.09
C ARG A 1 10.72 -8.14 12.14
N LEU A 2 9.65 -7.41 12.49
CA LEU A 2 8.46 -7.28 11.65
C LEU A 2 8.55 -6.09 10.67
N MET A 3 9.55 -5.23 10.84
CA MET A 3 9.74 -4.02 10.04
C MET A 3 11.15 -3.91 9.49
N ARG A 4 11.26 -3.38 8.28
CA ARG A 4 12.50 -2.85 7.71
C ARG A 4 12.53 -1.34 7.94
N HIS A 5 13.68 -0.86 8.37
CA HIS A 5 13.89 0.54 8.72
C HIS A 5 14.60 1.23 7.56
N TYR A 6 13.96 2.24 7.01
CA TYR A 6 14.55 3.15 6.03
C TYR A 6 14.76 4.51 6.66
N TYR A 7 15.70 5.26 6.17
CA TYR A 7 15.95 6.64 6.55
C TYR A 7 16.17 7.44 5.27
N THR A 8 15.67 8.67 5.25
CA THR A 8 16.01 9.61 4.16
C THR A 8 17.47 9.99 4.25
N GLU A 9 18.01 10.52 3.16
CA GLU A 9 19.24 11.30 3.23
C GLU A 9 19.02 12.54 4.14
N PRO A 10 20.10 13.12 4.70
CA PRO A 10 19.99 14.35 5.46
C PRO A 10 19.38 15.46 4.60
N ASP A 11 18.35 16.14 5.11
CA ASP A 11 17.72 17.26 4.42
C ASP A 11 18.19 18.60 5.03
N PRO A 12 18.93 19.42 4.29
CA PRO A 12 19.41 20.71 4.79
C PRO A 12 18.29 21.66 5.23
N GLN A 13 17.11 21.59 4.59
CA GLN A 13 15.94 22.39 4.96
C GLN A 13 15.31 21.95 6.29
N LEU A 14 15.62 20.76 6.74
CA LEU A 14 15.17 20.18 8.01
C LEU A 14 16.32 20.05 9.02
N ASN A 15 17.26 20.98 9.03
CA ASN A 15 18.45 20.93 9.92
C ASN A 15 19.26 19.63 9.78
N ASN A 16 19.44 19.15 8.56
CA ASN A 16 20.10 17.88 8.24
C ASN A 16 19.47 16.65 8.95
N ARG A 17 18.21 16.73 9.29
CA ARG A 17 17.49 15.61 9.91
C ARG A 17 17.24 14.50 8.89
N LYS A 18 17.48 13.26 9.30
CA LYS A 18 17.06 12.06 8.61
C LYS A 18 15.68 11.62 9.10
N ILE A 19 14.73 11.44 8.22
CA ILE A 19 13.38 10.99 8.56
C ILE A 19 13.34 9.47 8.57
N PHE A 20 12.84 8.91 9.66
CA PHE A 20 12.63 7.47 9.81
C PHE A 20 11.36 7.02 9.08
N TRP A 21 11.51 6.03 8.18
CA TRP A 21 10.42 5.50 7.36
C TRP A 21 10.33 3.98 7.46
N PRO A 22 9.66 3.45 8.48
CA PRO A 22 9.49 2.02 8.64
C PRO A 22 8.51 1.45 7.61
N ARG A 23 8.80 0.21 7.14
CA ARG A 23 7.92 -0.57 6.27
C ARG A 23 7.76 -1.97 6.83
N GLY A 24 6.58 -2.56 6.65
CA GLY A 24 6.33 -3.93 7.04
C GLY A 24 7.23 -4.91 6.27
N TRP A 25 7.93 -5.76 7.03
CA TRP A 25 8.77 -6.84 6.51
C TRP A 25 8.24 -8.18 6.99
N VAL A 26 6.98 -8.44 6.68
CA VAL A 26 6.17 -9.52 7.22
C VAL A 26 5.03 -9.81 6.26
N VAL A 27 4.44 -11.00 6.35
CA VAL A 27 3.22 -11.35 5.59
C VAL A 27 2.12 -10.34 5.94
N GLY A 28 1.49 -9.77 4.91
CA GLY A 28 0.57 -8.64 5.05
C GLY A 28 1.24 -7.26 4.89
N GLY A 29 2.58 -7.21 4.76
CA GLY A 29 3.31 -5.96 4.52
C GLY A 29 3.03 -4.88 5.56
N SER A 30 3.00 -3.62 5.11
CA SER A 30 2.76 -2.48 6.00
C SER A 30 1.36 -2.44 6.62
N SER A 31 0.37 -3.17 6.09
CA SER A 31 -0.93 -3.30 6.75
C SER A 31 -0.88 -4.02 8.09
N THR A 32 0.21 -4.78 8.34
CA THR A 32 0.44 -5.47 9.62
C THR A 32 1.01 -4.54 10.71
N VAL A 33 1.61 -3.41 10.33
CA VAL A 33 2.35 -2.52 11.25
C VAL A 33 1.91 -1.06 11.23
N ASN A 34 0.98 -0.68 10.34
CA ASN A 34 0.45 0.69 10.22
C ASN A 34 -0.48 1.06 11.39
N GLY A 35 -0.97 2.31 11.41
CA GLY A 35 -1.91 2.82 12.42
C GLY A 35 -3.37 2.39 12.22
N MET A 36 -3.67 1.51 11.26
CA MET A 36 -5.02 1.00 10.95
C MET A 36 -6.01 2.04 10.41
N LEU A 37 -5.61 3.27 10.19
CA LEU A 37 -6.49 4.31 9.70
C LEU A 37 -6.96 3.96 8.28
N TRP A 38 -8.29 3.93 8.08
CA TRP A 38 -8.89 3.60 6.79
C TRP A 38 -9.32 4.85 6.04
N VAL A 39 -8.56 5.21 5.02
CA VAL A 39 -8.76 6.44 4.22
C VAL A 39 -8.77 6.10 2.74
N HIS A 40 -9.85 6.48 2.04
CA HIS A 40 -9.98 6.25 0.60
C HIS A 40 -9.22 7.27 -0.26
N GLY A 41 -8.92 8.44 0.27
CA GLY A 41 -8.54 9.61 -0.51
C GLY A 41 -9.77 10.41 -0.99
N THR A 42 -9.53 11.62 -1.50
CA THR A 42 -10.61 12.50 -1.94
C THR A 42 -10.92 12.34 -3.43
N PRO A 43 -12.16 12.56 -3.87
CA PRO A 43 -12.53 12.54 -5.29
C PRO A 43 -11.59 13.37 -6.16
N LYS A 44 -11.28 14.60 -5.72
CA LYS A 44 -10.40 15.53 -6.44
C LYS A 44 -9.02 14.95 -6.78
N VAL A 45 -8.45 14.09 -5.93
CA VAL A 45 -7.13 13.47 -6.19
C VAL A 45 -7.22 12.46 -7.32
N TYR A 46 -8.26 11.64 -7.32
CA TYR A 46 -8.46 10.65 -8.39
C TYR A 46 -8.82 11.30 -9.72
N ASP A 47 -9.70 12.32 -9.67
CA ASP A 47 -10.08 13.07 -10.88
C ASP A 47 -8.87 13.74 -11.51
N ALA A 48 -7.97 14.34 -10.70
CA ALA A 48 -6.71 14.90 -11.19
C ALA A 48 -5.82 13.84 -11.88
N TRP A 49 -5.74 12.60 -11.35
CA TRP A 49 -4.99 11.55 -12.06
C TRP A 49 -5.56 11.25 -13.44
N SER A 50 -6.89 11.24 -13.56
CA SER A 50 -7.54 11.04 -14.87
C SER A 50 -7.25 12.19 -15.83
N GLU A 51 -7.29 13.43 -15.35
CA GLU A 51 -6.97 14.65 -16.10
C GLU A 51 -5.49 14.67 -16.53
N ASP A 52 -4.59 14.19 -15.68
CA ASP A 52 -3.14 14.08 -15.94
C ASP A 52 -2.78 12.91 -16.90
N GLY A 53 -3.77 12.27 -17.51
CA GLY A 53 -3.54 11.26 -18.54
C GLY A 53 -3.61 9.80 -18.07
N CYS A 54 -4.26 9.53 -16.94
CA CYS A 54 -4.53 8.18 -16.44
C CYS A 54 -6.04 7.84 -16.62
N PRO A 55 -6.54 7.56 -17.83
CA PRO A 55 -7.95 7.26 -18.05
C PRO A 55 -8.35 6.00 -17.27
N GLY A 56 -9.57 6.00 -16.70
CA GLY A 56 -10.05 4.92 -15.84
C GLY A 56 -9.64 5.05 -14.37
N TRP A 57 -9.01 6.17 -13.98
CA TRP A 57 -8.64 6.49 -12.61
C TRP A 57 -9.43 7.65 -12.00
N ALA A 58 -10.46 8.17 -12.68
CA ALA A 58 -11.36 9.13 -12.06
C ALA A 58 -12.06 8.51 -10.84
N TYR A 59 -12.51 9.35 -9.90
CA TYR A 59 -13.16 8.85 -8.68
C TYR A 59 -14.35 7.92 -8.97
N ALA A 60 -15.14 8.25 -9.99
CA ALA A 60 -16.25 7.40 -10.41
C ALA A 60 -15.81 6.00 -10.86
N ASP A 61 -14.62 5.88 -11.47
CA ASP A 61 -14.06 4.61 -11.93
C ASP A 61 -13.50 3.77 -10.77
N VAL A 62 -12.88 4.43 -9.77
CA VAL A 62 -12.25 3.72 -8.64
C VAL A 62 -13.20 3.43 -7.49
N LEU A 63 -14.27 4.21 -7.31
CA LEU A 63 -15.23 4.03 -6.21
C LEU A 63 -15.82 2.62 -6.13
N PRO A 64 -16.23 1.97 -7.24
CA PRO A 64 -16.72 0.59 -7.19
C PRO A 64 -15.70 -0.39 -6.62
N TRP A 65 -14.40 -0.17 -6.88
CA TRP A 65 -13.31 -0.99 -6.36
C TRP A 65 -13.05 -0.71 -4.89
N LEU A 66 -13.08 0.56 -4.46
CA LEU A 66 -12.98 0.94 -3.05
C LEU A 66 -14.10 0.30 -2.24
N LYS A 67 -15.32 0.30 -2.76
CA LYS A 67 -16.47 -0.38 -2.14
C LYS A 67 -16.30 -1.90 -2.10
N LYS A 68 -15.76 -2.50 -3.16
CA LYS A 68 -15.56 -3.96 -3.27
C LYS A 68 -14.59 -4.51 -2.25
N ILE A 69 -13.58 -3.74 -1.84
CA ILE A 69 -12.54 -4.21 -0.92
C ILE A 69 -12.92 -4.08 0.55
N GLU A 70 -13.94 -3.28 0.91
CA GLU A 70 -14.29 -3.01 2.29
C GLU A 70 -15.61 -3.67 2.72
N ASP A 71 -15.70 -3.93 4.02
CA ASP A 71 -16.92 -4.31 4.71
C ASP A 71 -17.18 -3.31 5.85
N PHE A 72 -18.04 -2.30 5.56
CA PHE A 72 -18.44 -1.27 6.52
C PHE A 72 -19.97 -1.14 6.54
N PRO A 73 -20.68 -2.03 7.26
CA PRO A 73 -22.14 -2.15 7.19
C PRO A 73 -22.92 -0.91 7.65
N THR A 74 -22.30 -0.06 8.49
CA THR A 74 -22.93 1.16 9.03
C THR A 74 -22.69 2.39 8.16
N GLY A 75 -21.89 2.25 7.08
CA GLY A 75 -21.55 3.33 6.15
C GLY A 75 -22.67 3.64 5.17
N ASP A 76 -22.61 4.84 4.59
CA ASP A 76 -23.50 5.22 3.48
C ASP A 76 -23.16 4.40 2.23
N SER A 77 -24.12 3.62 1.74
CA SER A 77 -23.96 2.73 0.60
C SER A 77 -23.62 3.47 -0.72
N ALA A 78 -23.80 4.77 -0.80
CA ALA A 78 -23.34 5.55 -1.95
C ALA A 78 -21.80 5.57 -2.04
N TYR A 79 -21.11 5.61 -0.90
CA TYR A 79 -19.65 5.76 -0.82
C TYR A 79 -18.95 4.56 -0.19
N ARG A 80 -19.64 3.76 0.60
CA ARG A 80 -19.05 2.69 1.41
C ARG A 80 -19.50 1.30 0.94
N GLY A 81 -18.61 0.34 1.06
CA GLY A 81 -18.86 -1.04 0.68
C GLY A 81 -19.30 -1.92 1.84
N GLN A 82 -19.93 -3.05 1.49
CA GLN A 82 -20.36 -4.09 2.43
C GLN A 82 -19.96 -5.46 1.88
N GLY A 83 -19.63 -6.38 2.78
CA GLY A 83 -19.27 -7.76 2.42
C GLY A 83 -17.91 -7.93 1.78
N GLY A 84 -17.08 -6.88 1.70
CA GLY A 84 -15.72 -6.98 1.21
C GLY A 84 -14.77 -7.63 2.23
N PRO A 85 -13.55 -8.01 1.81
CA PRO A 85 -12.63 -8.78 2.65
C PRO A 85 -12.03 -7.97 3.81
N VAL A 86 -11.97 -6.64 3.73
CA VAL A 86 -11.39 -5.79 4.77
C VAL A 86 -12.51 -5.23 5.64
N THR A 87 -12.63 -5.75 6.85
CA THR A 87 -13.61 -5.25 7.82
C THR A 87 -13.18 -3.90 8.38
N ILE A 88 -14.09 -2.94 8.35
CA ILE A 88 -13.91 -1.58 8.84
C ILE A 88 -14.85 -1.36 10.03
N THR A 89 -14.34 -0.72 11.07
CA THR A 89 -15.11 -0.36 12.26
C THR A 89 -15.00 1.14 12.56
N GLU A 90 -16.04 1.67 13.19
CA GLU A 90 -16.00 3.01 13.71
C GLU A 90 -15.11 3.09 14.94
N PHE A 91 -14.35 4.18 15.04
CA PHE A 91 -13.67 4.51 16.29
C PHE A 91 -14.71 4.92 17.33
N LYS A 92 -14.60 4.33 18.53
CA LYS A 92 -15.42 4.72 19.69
C LYS A 92 -14.51 5.37 20.70
N PRO A 93 -14.66 6.68 20.97
CA PRO A 93 -13.88 7.35 21.98
C PRO A 93 -14.14 6.75 23.36
N VAL A 94 -13.09 6.68 24.17
CA VAL A 94 -13.15 6.14 25.54
C VAL A 94 -13.36 7.23 26.59
N ASP A 95 -13.23 8.50 26.19
CA ASP A 95 -13.43 9.67 27.03
C ASP A 95 -14.00 10.85 26.21
N ALA A 96 -14.22 11.99 26.86
CA ALA A 96 -14.85 13.16 26.24
C ALA A 96 -13.87 14.04 25.44
N MET A 97 -12.56 13.83 25.53
CA MET A 97 -11.56 14.71 24.89
C MET A 97 -11.64 14.68 23.36
N PRO A 98 -11.74 13.51 22.71
CA PRO A 98 -11.88 13.46 21.24
C PRO A 98 -13.15 14.15 20.75
N ASP A 99 -14.28 14.01 21.49
CA ASP A 99 -15.52 14.71 21.18
C ASP A 99 -15.38 16.23 21.33
N ALA A 100 -14.74 16.69 22.39
CA ALA A 100 -14.45 18.11 22.62
C ALA A 100 -13.57 18.68 21.48
N PHE A 101 -12.57 17.93 21.04
CA PHE A 101 -11.70 18.33 19.94
C PHE A 101 -12.48 18.48 18.61
N VAL A 102 -13.24 17.46 18.20
CA VAL A 102 -14.05 17.51 16.97
C VAL A 102 -15.08 18.62 17.00
N ASN A 103 -15.77 18.80 18.14
CA ASN A 103 -16.74 19.87 18.32
C ASN A 103 -16.07 21.25 18.34
N GLY A 104 -14.91 21.39 18.99
CA GLY A 104 -14.13 22.63 19.02
C GLY A 104 -13.69 23.11 17.64
N ILE A 105 -13.27 22.21 16.76
CA ILE A 105 -12.93 22.52 15.36
C ILE A 105 -14.15 23.12 14.64
N ALA A 106 -15.32 22.51 14.81
CA ALA A 106 -16.55 23.00 14.21
C ALA A 106 -17.01 24.36 14.79
N GLN A 107 -16.95 24.52 16.12
CA GLN A 107 -17.28 25.78 16.79
C GLN A 107 -16.33 26.93 16.44
N ALA A 108 -15.05 26.62 16.20
CA ALA A 108 -14.06 27.61 15.75
C ALA A 108 -14.18 27.96 14.27
N GLY A 109 -15.13 27.37 13.54
CA GLY A 109 -15.33 27.62 12.11
C GLY A 109 -14.20 27.12 11.19
N ILE A 110 -13.30 26.24 11.71
CA ILE A 110 -12.17 25.71 10.94
C ILE A 110 -12.64 24.68 9.92
N ALA A 111 -13.50 23.75 10.35
CA ALA A 111 -14.09 22.74 9.49
C ALA A 111 -15.44 22.25 10.07
N PRO A 112 -16.44 21.89 9.24
CA PRO A 112 -17.69 21.32 9.72
C PRO A 112 -17.44 19.94 10.35
N LYS A 113 -18.29 19.57 11.32
CA LYS A 113 -18.36 18.19 11.79
C LYS A 113 -19.05 17.34 10.73
N VAL A 114 -18.40 16.27 10.29
CA VAL A 114 -18.96 15.32 9.32
C VAL A 114 -19.04 13.92 9.94
N LYS A 115 -19.97 13.11 9.47
CA LYS A 115 -20.13 11.74 9.95
C LYS A 115 -19.03 10.83 9.43
N ASP A 116 -18.69 10.96 8.16
CA ASP A 116 -17.72 10.12 7.48
C ASP A 116 -16.95 10.95 6.44
N PHE A 117 -15.66 11.17 6.67
CA PHE A 117 -14.82 11.93 5.73
C PHE A 117 -14.50 11.14 4.45
N ASN A 118 -14.63 9.81 4.44
CA ASN A 118 -14.49 8.98 3.24
C ASN A 118 -15.71 9.11 2.29
N ALA A 119 -16.78 9.73 2.72
CA ALA A 119 -17.92 10.09 1.86
C ALA A 119 -17.67 11.37 1.03
N GLY A 120 -16.42 11.78 0.85
CA GLY A 120 -16.00 12.88 -0.02
C GLY A 120 -16.12 14.27 0.59
N GLY A 121 -16.42 14.38 1.88
CA GLY A 121 -16.58 15.65 2.58
C GLY A 121 -15.29 16.17 3.23
N PHE A 122 -15.04 17.50 3.12
CA PHE A 122 -14.10 18.19 3.99
C PHE A 122 -14.75 18.39 5.37
N GLY A 123 -14.05 17.99 6.44
CA GLY A 123 -14.59 18.16 7.77
C GLY A 123 -13.79 17.48 8.88
N ALA A 124 -14.25 17.65 10.11
CA ALA A 124 -13.75 16.96 11.29
C ALA A 124 -14.61 15.74 11.61
N SER A 125 -13.98 14.58 11.73
CA SER A 125 -14.63 13.30 12.00
C SER A 125 -13.69 12.34 12.72
N TYR A 126 -14.22 11.24 13.23
CA TYR A 126 -13.41 10.10 13.67
C TYR A 126 -12.96 9.28 12.46
N THR A 127 -11.71 8.85 12.52
CA THR A 127 -11.16 7.94 11.50
C THR A 127 -11.67 6.53 11.75
N GLN A 128 -12.22 5.89 10.71
CA GLN A 128 -12.53 4.48 10.77
C GLN A 128 -11.24 3.65 10.75
N LEU A 129 -11.31 2.44 11.30
CA LEU A 129 -10.18 1.54 11.47
C LEU A 129 -10.43 0.21 10.74
N ASN A 130 -9.38 -0.32 10.08
CA ASN A 130 -9.45 -1.67 9.53
C ASN A 130 -9.24 -2.70 10.64
N THR A 131 -10.31 -2.98 11.38
CA THR A 131 -10.34 -3.96 12.48
C THR A 131 -11.50 -4.95 12.31
N ARG A 132 -11.29 -6.19 12.79
CA ARG A 132 -12.28 -7.26 12.84
C ARG A 132 -12.26 -7.87 14.23
N ASN A 133 -13.38 -7.86 14.94
CA ASN A 133 -13.50 -8.41 16.29
C ASN A 133 -12.41 -7.90 17.26
N GLY A 134 -12.13 -6.59 17.23
CA GLY A 134 -11.14 -5.97 18.10
C GLY A 134 -9.67 -6.19 17.70
N VAL A 135 -9.39 -6.91 16.62
CA VAL A 135 -8.02 -7.11 16.11
C VAL A 135 -7.85 -6.50 14.74
N ARG A 136 -6.61 -6.16 14.38
CA ARG A 136 -6.23 -5.64 13.08
C ARG A 136 -6.66 -6.55 11.95
N CYS A 137 -7.43 -6.04 10.99
CA CYS A 137 -7.75 -6.71 9.74
C CYS A 137 -6.71 -6.30 8.68
N ASN A 138 -5.55 -6.96 8.67
CA ASN A 138 -4.51 -6.73 7.66
C ASN A 138 -4.78 -7.52 6.37
N THR A 139 -3.99 -7.27 5.32
CA THR A 139 -4.16 -7.94 4.03
C THR A 139 -3.92 -9.45 4.08
N ARG A 140 -3.13 -9.95 5.05
CA ARG A 140 -3.02 -11.39 5.28
C ARG A 140 -4.39 -11.95 5.69
N MET A 141 -5.02 -11.39 6.72
CA MET A 141 -6.32 -11.83 7.23
C MET A 141 -7.43 -11.65 6.19
N ALA A 142 -7.39 -10.53 5.45
CA ALA A 142 -8.43 -10.19 4.49
C ALA A 142 -8.40 -11.07 3.21
N TYR A 143 -7.23 -11.51 2.77
CA TYR A 143 -7.08 -12.17 1.46
C TYR A 143 -6.29 -13.47 1.51
N LEU A 144 -5.21 -13.52 2.30
CA LEU A 144 -4.27 -14.61 2.21
C LEU A 144 -4.73 -15.85 2.98
N ASP A 145 -5.41 -15.67 4.11
CA ASP A 145 -5.87 -16.79 4.93
C ASP A 145 -6.80 -17.74 4.15
N ASP A 146 -7.63 -17.19 3.25
CA ASP A 146 -8.45 -18.01 2.34
C ASP A 146 -7.62 -18.53 1.15
N ALA A 147 -6.72 -17.71 0.60
CA ALA A 147 -5.96 -18.07 -0.58
C ALA A 147 -5.02 -19.28 -0.33
N VAL A 148 -4.42 -19.38 0.86
CA VAL A 148 -3.49 -20.49 1.19
C VAL A 148 -4.14 -21.86 1.25
N THR A 149 -5.47 -21.92 1.35
CA THR A 149 -6.22 -23.18 1.31
C THR A 149 -6.40 -23.75 -0.10
N ARG A 150 -6.13 -22.93 -1.13
CA ARG A 150 -6.37 -23.30 -2.53
C ARG A 150 -5.19 -24.14 -3.09
N PRO A 151 -5.47 -25.25 -3.80
CA PRO A 151 -4.40 -26.14 -4.29
C PRO A 151 -3.49 -25.50 -5.35
N ASN A 152 -3.96 -24.42 -6.00
CA ASN A 152 -3.20 -23.68 -7.01
C ASN A 152 -2.44 -22.48 -6.43
N PHE A 153 -2.42 -22.31 -5.10
CA PHE A 153 -1.73 -21.21 -4.44
C PHE A 153 -0.46 -21.69 -3.73
N THR A 154 0.65 -20.96 -3.88
CA THR A 154 1.89 -21.25 -3.18
C THR A 154 2.45 -19.96 -2.56
N LEU A 155 2.62 -19.96 -1.24
CA LEU A 155 3.31 -18.88 -0.52
C LEU A 155 4.76 -19.27 -0.28
N LYS A 156 5.69 -18.46 -0.76
CA LYS A 156 7.12 -18.56 -0.48
C LYS A 156 7.55 -17.39 0.39
N SER A 157 7.73 -17.63 1.67
CA SER A 157 8.30 -16.65 2.61
C SER A 157 9.83 -16.73 2.64
N ASN A 158 10.48 -15.72 3.23
CA ASN A 158 11.95 -15.60 3.28
C ASN A 158 12.62 -15.68 1.89
N ALA A 159 11.89 -15.29 0.86
CA ALA A 159 12.32 -15.24 -0.52
C ALA A 159 12.40 -13.77 -0.96
N LEU A 160 13.60 -13.23 -1.05
CA LEU A 160 13.85 -11.87 -1.55
C LEU A 160 13.91 -11.91 -3.07
N VAL A 161 12.96 -11.25 -3.73
CA VAL A 161 13.05 -11.04 -5.19
C VAL A 161 14.14 -10.01 -5.45
N THR A 162 15.13 -10.39 -6.25
CA THR A 162 16.31 -9.56 -6.54
C THR A 162 16.28 -8.97 -7.94
N ARG A 163 15.52 -9.56 -8.87
CA ARG A 163 15.42 -9.09 -10.25
C ARG A 163 14.18 -9.65 -10.94
N VAL A 164 13.57 -8.86 -11.82
CA VAL A 164 12.65 -9.34 -12.86
C VAL A 164 13.47 -9.72 -14.09
N VAL A 165 13.23 -10.90 -14.63
CA VAL A 165 13.90 -11.38 -15.85
C VAL A 165 13.04 -11.00 -17.05
N LEU A 166 13.67 -10.32 -18.00
CA LEU A 166 13.03 -9.86 -19.23
C LEU A 166 13.56 -10.63 -20.43
N GLU A 167 12.69 -11.00 -21.35
CA GLU A 167 12.98 -11.40 -22.72
C GLU A 167 12.44 -10.32 -23.66
N GLY A 168 13.32 -9.46 -24.18
CA GLY A 168 12.91 -8.22 -24.83
C GLY A 168 12.13 -7.33 -23.88
N LYS A 169 10.86 -7.05 -24.21
CA LYS A 169 9.94 -6.24 -23.36
C LYS A 169 9.00 -7.08 -22.48
N LYS A 170 9.13 -8.40 -22.48
CA LYS A 170 8.26 -9.31 -21.74
C LYS A 170 8.93 -9.77 -20.47
N ALA A 171 8.25 -9.59 -19.32
CA ALA A 171 8.65 -10.17 -18.05
C ALA A 171 8.30 -11.66 -18.03
N VAL A 172 9.30 -12.54 -17.88
CA VAL A 172 9.15 -14.00 -17.99
C VAL A 172 9.42 -14.75 -16.70
N ALA A 173 10.22 -14.16 -15.79
CA ALA A 173 10.57 -14.79 -14.52
C ALA A 173 10.97 -13.75 -13.47
N VAL A 174 11.12 -14.19 -12.23
CA VAL A 174 11.78 -13.45 -11.16
C VAL A 174 12.92 -14.26 -10.60
N ARG A 175 14.07 -13.61 -10.35
CA ARG A 175 15.16 -14.18 -9.56
C ARG A 175 14.93 -13.90 -8.10
N VAL A 176 15.22 -14.91 -7.27
CA VAL A 176 14.99 -14.85 -5.84
C VAL A 176 16.20 -15.35 -5.08
N ARG A 177 16.40 -14.76 -3.92
CA ARG A 177 17.34 -15.25 -2.90
C ARG A 177 16.53 -15.76 -1.72
N ILE A 178 16.60 -17.05 -1.46
CA ILE A 178 15.85 -17.73 -0.41
C ILE A 178 16.79 -17.94 0.77
N GLN A 179 16.40 -17.42 1.93
CA GLN A 179 17.17 -17.58 3.16
C GLN A 179 16.44 -18.54 4.10
N SER A 180 17.05 -19.68 4.36
CA SER A 180 16.63 -20.61 5.41
C SER A 180 17.35 -20.29 6.71
N LYS A 181 16.73 -20.62 7.87
CA LYS A 181 17.36 -20.43 9.19
C LYS A 181 18.59 -21.34 9.41
N SER A 182 18.69 -22.44 8.68
CA SER A 182 19.67 -23.50 8.91
C SER A 182 20.53 -23.85 7.69
N ALA A 183 20.39 -23.15 6.57
CA ALA A 183 21.11 -23.45 5.34
C ALA A 183 21.70 -22.20 4.69
N ALA A 184 22.69 -22.41 3.81
CA ALA A 184 23.23 -21.34 2.96
C ALA A 184 22.12 -20.69 2.13
N ILE A 185 22.30 -19.42 1.78
CA ILE A 185 21.42 -18.69 0.88
C ILE A 185 21.36 -19.44 -0.46
N GLN A 186 20.15 -19.76 -0.89
CA GLN A 186 19.90 -20.38 -2.19
C GLN A 186 19.39 -19.34 -3.17
N GLU A 187 19.96 -19.30 -4.35
CA GLU A 187 19.42 -18.53 -5.46
C GLU A 187 18.50 -19.43 -6.31
N GLY A 188 17.43 -18.86 -6.82
CA GLY A 188 16.45 -19.56 -7.64
C GLY A 188 15.77 -18.62 -8.62
N GLU A 189 15.04 -19.22 -9.56
CA GLU A 189 14.25 -18.51 -10.54
C GLU A 189 12.84 -19.11 -10.60
N PHE A 190 11.82 -18.24 -10.56
CA PHE A 190 10.43 -18.64 -10.75
C PHE A 190 9.90 -18.06 -12.06
N LYS A 191 9.52 -18.93 -12.99
CA LYS A 191 8.96 -18.53 -14.29
C LYS A 191 7.48 -18.22 -14.17
N ALA A 192 7.04 -17.18 -14.88
CA ALA A 192 5.64 -16.80 -14.99
C ALA A 192 5.05 -17.31 -16.32
N ARG A 193 3.84 -17.88 -16.28
CA ARG A 193 3.10 -18.33 -17.47
C ARG A 193 2.25 -17.21 -18.08
N ARG A 194 1.79 -16.27 -17.28
CA ARG A 194 0.91 -15.17 -17.71
C ARG A 194 1.55 -13.81 -17.43
N GLU A 195 1.72 -13.46 -16.17
CA GLU A 195 2.18 -12.13 -15.75
C GLU A 195 2.96 -12.18 -14.44
N ILE A 196 3.68 -11.11 -14.15
CA ILE A 196 4.38 -10.86 -12.89
C ILE A 196 3.80 -9.58 -12.29
N ILE A 197 3.22 -9.69 -11.09
CA ILE A 197 2.64 -8.57 -10.37
C ILE A 197 3.64 -8.11 -9.29
N LEU A 198 4.11 -6.86 -9.40
CA LEU A 198 5.01 -6.26 -8.42
C LEU A 198 4.22 -5.47 -7.39
N SER A 199 4.25 -5.92 -6.13
CA SER A 199 3.58 -5.29 -5.00
C SER A 199 4.54 -5.09 -3.83
N GLY A 200 5.79 -4.69 -4.11
CA GLY A 200 6.85 -4.49 -3.12
C GLY A 200 6.71 -3.23 -2.27
N GLY A 201 5.69 -2.40 -2.54
CA GLY A 201 5.47 -1.12 -1.89
C GLY A 201 6.23 0.03 -2.56
N ALA A 202 6.01 1.26 -2.07
CA ALA A 202 6.48 2.50 -2.69
C ALA A 202 8.02 2.59 -2.85
N PHE A 203 8.79 1.88 -2.03
CA PHE A 203 10.25 1.88 -2.14
C PHE A 203 10.80 0.67 -2.90
N ASN A 204 10.27 -0.52 -2.62
CA ASN A 204 10.89 -1.72 -3.17
C ASN A 204 10.45 -2.02 -4.60
N THR A 205 9.26 -1.58 -5.03
CA THR A 205 8.83 -1.78 -6.42
C THR A 205 9.68 -0.96 -7.40
N PRO A 206 9.88 0.37 -7.22
CA PRO A 206 10.81 1.13 -8.05
C PRO A 206 12.24 0.57 -7.99
N GLN A 207 12.76 0.29 -6.81
CA GLN A 207 14.09 -0.31 -6.65
C GLN A 207 14.23 -1.62 -7.42
N LEU A 208 13.22 -2.49 -7.37
CA LEU A 208 13.24 -3.76 -8.10
C LEU A 208 13.21 -3.55 -9.62
N LEU A 209 12.47 -2.56 -10.11
CA LEU A 209 12.46 -2.18 -11.51
C LEU A 209 13.85 -1.69 -11.94
N GLU A 210 14.45 -0.76 -11.18
CA GLU A 210 15.82 -0.26 -11.45
C GLU A 210 16.84 -1.40 -11.45
N LEU A 211 16.84 -2.26 -10.43
CA LEU A 211 17.71 -3.45 -10.39
C LEU A 211 17.49 -4.41 -11.56
N SER A 212 16.33 -4.32 -12.22
CA SER A 212 16.00 -5.11 -13.40
C SER A 212 16.32 -4.40 -14.73
N GLY A 213 16.91 -3.20 -14.68
CA GLY A 213 17.26 -2.42 -15.85
C GLY A 213 16.13 -1.57 -16.41
N ILE A 214 15.08 -1.32 -15.61
CA ILE A 214 13.94 -0.47 -15.97
C ILE A 214 13.97 0.77 -15.09
N GLY A 215 14.20 1.95 -15.66
CA GLY A 215 14.28 3.18 -14.88
C GLY A 215 14.96 4.32 -15.64
N ARG A 216 15.31 5.37 -14.90
CA ARG A 216 16.05 6.50 -15.45
C ARG A 216 17.48 6.09 -15.85
N THR A 217 17.87 6.44 -17.06
CA THR A 217 19.19 6.07 -17.62
C THR A 217 20.33 6.54 -16.72
N ASP A 218 20.31 7.79 -16.24
CA ASP A 218 21.34 8.36 -15.38
C ASP A 218 21.45 7.67 -14.00
N VAL A 219 20.35 7.14 -13.49
CA VAL A 219 20.33 6.39 -12.23
C VAL A 219 20.90 5.00 -12.44
N LEU A 220 20.46 4.31 -13.49
CA LEU A 220 20.94 2.96 -13.83
C LEU A 220 22.43 2.95 -14.16
N ASP A 221 22.92 3.91 -14.94
CA ASP A 221 24.34 4.03 -15.30
C ASP A 221 25.20 4.25 -14.05
N ARG A 222 24.79 5.14 -13.14
CA ARG A 222 25.51 5.35 -11.85
C ARG A 222 25.53 4.09 -10.98
N ALA A 223 24.48 3.27 -11.06
CA ALA A 223 24.39 2.02 -10.32
C ALA A 223 25.08 0.84 -11.03
N GLY A 224 25.64 1.03 -12.23
CA GLY A 224 26.27 -0.04 -13.03
C GLY A 224 25.26 -1.08 -13.53
N VAL A 225 23.98 -0.71 -13.66
CA VAL A 225 22.90 -1.59 -14.12
C VAL A 225 22.64 -1.32 -15.61
N PRO A 226 22.73 -2.32 -16.50
CA PRO A 226 22.44 -2.14 -17.91
C PRO A 226 21.00 -1.64 -18.13
N VAL A 227 20.82 -0.59 -18.95
CA VAL A 227 19.51 -0.05 -19.30
C VAL A 227 18.84 -0.98 -20.29
N LEU A 228 17.78 -1.67 -19.85
CA LEU A 228 16.94 -2.51 -20.72
C LEU A 228 15.71 -1.73 -21.21
N HIS A 229 15.19 -0.84 -20.38
CA HIS A 229 14.05 0.02 -20.72
C HIS A 229 14.17 1.35 -19.98
N ALA A 230 14.39 2.44 -20.73
CA ALA A 230 14.40 3.78 -20.15
C ALA A 230 12.97 4.19 -19.75
N LEU A 231 12.76 4.43 -18.47
CA LEU A 231 11.49 4.85 -17.89
C LEU A 231 11.75 6.00 -16.91
N PRO A 232 11.52 7.27 -17.34
CA PRO A 232 11.98 8.44 -16.59
C PRO A 232 11.25 8.68 -15.27
N MET A 233 10.11 7.99 -15.06
CA MET A 233 9.27 8.15 -13.86
C MET A 233 9.45 7.03 -12.82
N VAL A 234 10.42 6.15 -13.00
CA VAL A 234 10.81 5.13 -12.00
C VAL A 234 12.01 5.61 -11.21
#